data_c3083d37a4777c5ead5293c36aff89b3
#
_entry.id   c3083d37a4777c5ead5293c36aff89b3
#
_cell.length_a   1.000
_cell.length_b   1.000
_cell.length_c   1.000
_cell.angle_alpha   90.00
_cell.angle_beta   90.00
_cell.angle_gamma   90.00
#
_symmetry.space_group_name_H-M   'P 1'
#
loop_
_entity.id
_entity.type
_entity.pdbx_description
1 polymer ?
#
loop_
_entity_poly.entity_id
_entity_poly.type
_entity_poly.pdbx_seq_one_letter_code
_entity_poly.pdbx_strand_id
1 'polypeptide(L)'
;MEHDLLGLNPEKLGQNNRHMSPLTDRMVGEWLRRNHKDKFFIFVHYWDVHGDYSPPEQYAKLFDSDYKGSFKGVQQDIDNIKPGIKDEDLRHMIALYDGEIRYVDEYIGKLWDRLKELNLLENTILIIAADHGEEFLEHNSHWHGHTLYDELIHVPLIIHYPPLIRGQAHSTTSLRSSVNETVPYLSSA
;
A
#
# COMPACT_ATOMS: atom_id res chain seq x y z
N MET A 1 -0.36 23.61 16.22
CA MET A 1 0.30 22.77 17.23
C MET A 1 0.81 21.53 16.53
N GLU A 2 2.07 21.57 16.11
CA GLU A 2 2.75 20.36 15.64
C GLU A 2 2.96 19.46 16.87
N HIS A 3 2.26 18.37 16.94
CA HIS A 3 2.57 17.34 17.92
C HIS A 3 3.69 16.48 17.36
N ASP A 4 4.89 16.69 17.86
CA ASP A 4 5.98 15.72 17.79
C ASP A 4 5.54 14.47 18.56
N LEU A 5 4.87 13.57 17.83
CA LEU A 5 4.02 12.57 18.41
C LEU A 5 4.76 11.45 19.14
N LEU A 6 6.10 11.33 19.08
CA LEU A 6 6.79 10.24 19.79
C LEU A 6 8.29 10.48 20.06
N GLY A 7 8.85 11.66 19.80
CA GLY A 7 10.30 11.90 19.96
C GLY A 7 11.16 11.03 19.01
N LEU A 8 10.57 10.56 17.94
CA LEU A 8 11.25 9.79 16.92
C LEU A 8 11.71 10.77 15.85
N ASN A 9 13.01 11.01 15.79
CA ASN A 9 13.59 11.81 14.73
C ASN A 9 13.51 11.01 13.42
N PRO A 10 12.71 11.46 12.42
CA PRO A 10 12.59 10.79 11.12
C PRO A 10 13.94 10.59 10.43
N GLU A 11 14.88 11.52 10.60
CA GLU A 11 16.22 11.44 10.03
C GLU A 11 17.05 10.27 10.58
N LYS A 12 16.79 9.83 11.83
CA LYS A 12 17.45 8.67 12.41
C LYS A 12 16.81 7.34 12.01
N LEU A 13 15.60 7.36 11.51
CA LEU A 13 14.84 6.17 11.15
C LEU A 13 14.95 5.83 9.65
N GLY A 14 15.25 6.84 8.79
CA GLY A 14 15.11 6.74 7.34
C GLY A 14 16.32 6.21 6.57
N GLN A 15 17.51 6.09 7.15
CA GLN A 15 18.71 5.83 6.33
C GLN A 15 18.96 4.35 5.98
N ASN A 16 18.21 3.39 6.55
CA ASN A 16 18.39 1.96 6.24
C ASN A 16 17.11 1.10 6.31
N ASN A 17 15.95 1.67 6.54
CA ASN A 17 14.71 0.89 6.60
C ASN A 17 13.94 1.03 5.29
N ARG A 18 14.09 0.06 4.40
CA ARG A 18 13.30 -0.05 3.17
C ARG A 18 11.81 -0.26 3.43
N HIS A 19 11.45 -0.75 4.61
CA HIS A 19 10.07 -1.08 4.98
C HIS A 19 9.63 -0.26 6.18
N MET A 20 8.78 0.73 5.92
CA MET A 20 8.30 1.68 6.93
C MET A 20 7.02 1.22 7.65
N SER A 21 6.25 0.31 7.07
CA SER A 21 4.98 -0.16 7.64
C SER A 21 5.09 -0.70 9.06
N PRO A 22 6.13 -1.46 9.46
CA PRO A 22 6.30 -1.89 10.86
C PRO A 22 6.43 -0.73 11.85
N LEU A 23 7.14 0.32 11.45
CA LEU A 23 7.32 1.50 12.27
C LEU A 23 6.01 2.28 12.38
N THR A 24 5.35 2.52 11.25
CA THR A 24 4.05 3.19 11.17
C THR A 24 3.03 2.48 12.05
N ASP A 25 2.92 1.15 11.95
CA ASP A 25 2.02 0.34 12.77
C ASP A 25 2.32 0.49 14.27
N ARG A 26 3.59 0.41 14.66
CA ARG A 26 3.98 0.61 16.06
C ARG A 26 3.59 1.99 16.57
N MET A 27 3.87 3.05 15.80
CA MET A 27 3.57 4.44 16.17
C MET A 27 2.08 4.65 16.35
N VAL A 28 1.28 4.21 15.39
CA VAL A 28 -0.18 4.30 15.44
C VAL A 28 -0.74 3.50 16.61
N GLY A 29 -0.23 2.29 16.81
CA GLY A 29 -0.64 1.43 17.92
C GLY A 29 -0.34 2.04 19.30
N GLU A 30 0.81 2.65 19.48
CA GLU A 30 1.15 3.34 20.72
C GLU A 30 0.28 4.58 20.93
N TRP A 31 0.01 5.33 19.87
CA TRP A 31 -0.84 6.50 19.95
C TRP A 31 -2.29 6.12 20.30
N LEU A 32 -2.87 5.13 19.62
CA LEU A 32 -4.22 4.64 19.89
C LEU A 32 -4.34 4.14 21.34
N ARG A 33 -3.37 3.38 21.85
CA ARG A 33 -3.40 2.88 23.23
C ARG A 33 -3.51 4.00 24.26
N ARG A 34 -2.93 5.17 23.98
CA ARG A 34 -2.93 6.32 24.90
C ARG A 34 -4.17 7.19 24.75
N ASN A 35 -4.70 7.31 23.53
CA ASN A 35 -5.67 8.36 23.17
C ASN A 35 -7.04 7.83 22.71
N HIS A 36 -7.25 6.51 22.65
CA HIS A 36 -8.46 5.90 22.08
C HIS A 36 -9.78 6.28 22.81
N LYS A 37 -9.70 6.85 24.02
CA LYS A 37 -10.87 7.30 24.78
C LYS A 37 -11.35 8.69 24.39
N ASP A 38 -10.54 9.45 23.72
CA ASP A 38 -10.85 10.79 23.25
C ASP A 38 -11.35 10.77 21.79
N LYS A 39 -11.99 11.84 21.36
CA LYS A 39 -12.27 12.03 19.94
C LYS A 39 -10.98 12.36 19.22
N PHE A 40 -10.74 11.69 18.11
CA PHE A 40 -9.49 11.88 17.36
C PHE A 40 -9.73 11.91 15.85
N PHE A 41 -8.77 12.46 15.18
CA PHE A 41 -8.49 12.30 13.75
C PHE A 41 -7.04 11.88 13.59
N ILE A 42 -6.80 10.81 12.82
CA ILE A 42 -5.47 10.34 12.49
C ILE A 42 -5.35 10.25 10.98
N PHE A 43 -4.27 10.78 10.43
CA PHE A 43 -3.82 10.50 9.08
C PHE A 43 -2.62 9.55 9.16
N VAL A 44 -2.73 8.38 8.54
CA VAL A 44 -1.68 7.36 8.53
C VAL A 44 -1.18 7.24 7.10
N HIS A 45 0.08 7.53 6.87
CA HIS A 45 0.71 7.41 5.57
C HIS A 45 1.63 6.19 5.56
N TYR A 46 1.28 5.20 4.73
CA TYR A 46 2.12 4.05 4.42
C TYR A 46 2.93 4.36 3.17
N TRP A 47 4.24 4.21 3.27
CA TRP A 47 5.19 4.62 2.22
C TRP A 47 5.71 3.44 1.40
N ASP A 48 5.54 2.22 1.86
CA ASP A 48 6.24 1.04 1.34
C ASP A 48 5.90 0.68 -0.12
N VAL A 49 4.77 1.15 -0.66
CA VAL A 49 4.40 0.93 -2.07
C VAL A 49 5.16 1.87 -3.02
N HIS A 50 5.77 2.94 -2.50
CA HIS A 50 6.60 3.83 -3.29
C HIS A 50 7.95 3.15 -3.62
N GLY A 51 8.44 3.28 -4.86
CA GLY A 51 9.69 2.63 -5.29
C GLY A 51 10.88 2.88 -4.36
N ASP A 52 11.72 1.94 -4.08
CA ASP A 52 12.02 0.66 -4.76
C ASP A 52 10.88 -0.38 -4.61
N TYR A 53 10.52 -1.08 -5.68
CA TYR A 53 9.59 -2.21 -5.59
C TYR A 53 10.36 -3.44 -5.07
N SER A 54 10.57 -3.48 -3.78
CA SER A 54 11.42 -4.49 -3.14
C SER A 54 10.77 -5.02 -1.87
N PRO A 55 9.60 -5.65 -1.97
CA PRO A 55 8.87 -6.18 -0.82
C PRO A 55 9.71 -7.25 -0.09
N PRO A 56 9.42 -7.53 1.18
CA PRO A 56 10.02 -8.67 1.85
C PRO A 56 9.83 -9.95 1.03
N GLU A 57 10.83 -10.80 0.99
CA GLU A 57 10.92 -11.96 0.09
C GLU A 57 9.67 -12.84 0.04
N GLN A 58 9.01 -13.01 1.19
CA GLN A 58 7.78 -13.79 1.29
C GLN A 58 6.63 -13.20 0.46
N TYR A 59 6.55 -11.88 0.30
CA TYR A 59 5.52 -11.22 -0.50
C TYR A 59 5.90 -11.17 -1.97
N ALA A 60 7.17 -10.94 -2.29
CA ALA A 60 7.67 -11.03 -3.67
C ALA A 60 7.36 -12.40 -4.30
N LYS A 61 7.57 -13.48 -3.54
CA LYS A 61 7.32 -14.85 -4.00
C LYS A 61 5.84 -15.21 -4.19
N LEU A 62 4.91 -14.43 -3.67
CA LEU A 62 3.48 -14.70 -3.86
C LEU A 62 3.02 -14.52 -5.31
N PHE A 63 3.65 -13.60 -6.03
CA PHE A 63 3.19 -13.17 -7.35
C PHE A 63 4.09 -13.64 -8.48
N ASP A 64 5.38 -13.86 -8.22
CA ASP A 64 6.32 -14.38 -9.23
C ASP A 64 7.49 -15.13 -8.59
N SER A 65 7.24 -16.39 -8.20
CA SER A 65 8.24 -17.27 -7.56
C SER A 65 9.28 -17.80 -8.54
N ASP A 66 8.97 -17.81 -9.83
CA ASP A 66 9.74 -18.55 -10.85
C ASP A 66 10.64 -17.66 -11.71
N TYR A 67 10.63 -16.36 -11.46
CA TYR A 67 11.48 -15.41 -12.19
C TYR A 67 12.96 -15.77 -12.08
N LYS A 68 13.65 -15.75 -13.22
CA LYS A 68 15.07 -16.09 -13.33
C LYS A 68 15.93 -14.97 -13.91
N GLY A 69 15.30 -13.81 -14.17
CA GLY A 69 15.99 -12.63 -14.68
C GLY A 69 16.82 -11.91 -13.62
N SER A 70 17.30 -10.73 -13.96
CA SER A 70 18.18 -9.93 -13.11
C SER A 70 17.51 -8.70 -12.51
N PHE A 71 16.25 -8.40 -12.87
CA PHE A 71 15.50 -7.27 -12.36
C PHE A 71 15.20 -7.48 -10.86
N LYS A 72 15.51 -6.49 -10.02
CA LYS A 72 15.39 -6.58 -8.56
C LYS A 72 14.40 -5.57 -7.97
N GLY A 73 13.80 -4.72 -8.81
CA GLY A 73 12.91 -3.66 -8.39
C GLY A 73 13.55 -2.50 -7.64
N VAL A 74 14.88 -2.43 -7.59
CA VAL A 74 15.58 -1.30 -7.00
C VAL A 74 15.52 -0.08 -7.93
N GLN A 75 15.68 1.13 -7.36
CA GLN A 75 15.56 2.39 -8.11
C GLN A 75 16.35 2.37 -9.42
N GLN A 76 17.55 1.84 -9.41
CA GLN A 76 18.38 1.75 -10.62
C GLN A 76 17.74 0.88 -11.73
N ASP A 77 17.05 -0.19 -11.37
CA ASP A 77 16.37 -1.05 -12.33
C ASP A 77 15.18 -0.28 -12.91
N ILE A 78 14.41 0.40 -12.05
CA ILE A 78 13.23 1.19 -12.42
C ILE A 78 13.64 2.33 -13.35
N ASP A 79 14.67 3.10 -13.04
CA ASP A 79 15.16 4.22 -13.84
C ASP A 79 15.65 3.79 -15.25
N ASN A 80 15.99 2.52 -15.41
CA ASN A 80 16.45 1.95 -16.68
C ASN A 80 15.33 1.33 -17.53
N ILE A 81 14.08 1.34 -17.04
CA ILE A 81 12.94 0.82 -17.80
C ILE A 81 12.70 1.67 -19.04
N LYS A 82 12.47 0.98 -20.17
CA LYS A 82 12.19 1.62 -21.47
C LYS A 82 11.22 0.75 -22.24
N PRO A 83 10.45 1.33 -23.18
CA PRO A 83 9.70 0.56 -24.15
C PRO A 83 10.61 -0.48 -24.83
N GLY A 84 10.16 -1.73 -24.85
CA GLY A 84 10.94 -2.87 -25.35
C GLY A 84 11.74 -3.63 -24.28
N ILE A 85 11.54 -3.34 -22.98
CA ILE A 85 11.93 -4.25 -21.90
C ILE A 85 11.34 -5.64 -22.16
N LYS A 86 12.00 -6.68 -21.70
CA LYS A 86 11.46 -8.03 -21.85
C LYS A 86 10.15 -8.17 -21.05
N ASP A 87 9.19 -8.86 -21.63
CA ASP A 87 7.89 -9.12 -20.98
C ASP A 87 8.04 -9.81 -19.62
N GLU A 88 9.04 -10.67 -19.45
CA GLU A 88 9.32 -11.34 -18.18
C GLU A 88 9.76 -10.36 -17.09
N ASP A 89 10.60 -9.37 -17.44
CA ASP A 89 11.08 -8.36 -16.51
C ASP A 89 9.97 -7.37 -16.14
N LEU A 90 9.12 -6.99 -17.11
CA LEU A 90 7.95 -6.14 -16.86
C LEU A 90 6.94 -6.84 -15.93
N ARG A 91 6.62 -8.11 -16.21
CA ARG A 91 5.73 -8.88 -15.32
C ARG A 91 6.32 -9.01 -13.91
N HIS A 92 7.61 -9.25 -13.80
CA HIS A 92 8.28 -9.33 -12.51
C HIS A 92 8.23 -8.01 -11.75
N MET A 93 8.44 -6.89 -12.42
CA MET A 93 8.29 -5.56 -11.81
C MET A 93 6.90 -5.34 -11.22
N ILE A 94 5.85 -5.65 -12.00
CA ILE A 94 4.45 -5.56 -11.53
C ILE A 94 4.23 -6.50 -10.34
N ALA A 95 4.75 -7.73 -10.39
CA ALA A 95 4.65 -8.69 -9.30
C ALA A 95 5.33 -8.21 -8.00
N LEU A 96 6.45 -7.49 -8.11
CA LEU A 96 7.10 -6.88 -6.96
C LEU A 96 6.25 -5.74 -6.37
N TYR A 97 5.66 -4.90 -7.22
CA TYR A 97 4.73 -3.85 -6.80
C TYR A 97 3.49 -4.44 -6.11
N ASP A 98 2.90 -5.51 -6.66
CA ASP A 98 1.81 -6.24 -6.02
C ASP A 98 2.23 -6.82 -4.65
N GLY A 99 3.49 -7.25 -4.54
CA GLY A 99 4.10 -7.68 -3.28
C GLY A 99 4.14 -6.58 -2.24
N GLU A 100 4.47 -5.35 -2.61
CA GLU A 100 4.42 -4.18 -1.72
C GLU A 100 3.00 -3.86 -1.29
N ILE A 101 2.04 -3.88 -2.21
CA ILE A 101 0.61 -3.69 -1.88
C ILE A 101 0.18 -4.74 -0.87
N ARG A 102 0.49 -6.02 -1.09
CA ARG A 102 0.15 -7.11 -0.16
C ARG A 102 0.80 -6.94 1.21
N TYR A 103 2.03 -6.41 1.22
CA TYR A 103 2.73 -6.11 2.46
C TYR A 103 2.04 -5.00 3.26
N VAL A 104 1.68 -3.89 2.62
CA VAL A 104 0.95 -2.79 3.28
C VAL A 104 -0.44 -3.24 3.74
N ASP A 105 -1.15 -4.04 2.93
CA ASP A 105 -2.46 -4.60 3.27
C ASP A 105 -2.43 -5.37 4.60
N GLU A 106 -1.37 -6.13 4.88
CA GLU A 106 -1.21 -6.80 6.17
C GLU A 106 -1.16 -5.81 7.34
N TYR A 107 -0.51 -4.65 7.17
CA TYR A 107 -0.45 -3.63 8.24
C TYR A 107 -1.76 -2.86 8.38
N ILE A 108 -2.48 -2.65 7.30
CA ILE A 108 -3.86 -2.14 7.35
C ILE A 108 -4.75 -3.13 8.11
N GLY A 109 -4.60 -4.42 7.87
CA GLY A 109 -5.28 -5.47 8.64
C GLY A 109 -4.96 -5.41 10.14
N LYS A 110 -3.69 -5.23 10.51
CA LYS A 110 -3.29 -5.06 11.93
C LYS A 110 -3.91 -3.80 12.56
N LEU A 111 -4.01 -2.71 11.80
CA LEU A 111 -4.70 -1.49 12.27
C LEU A 111 -6.19 -1.77 12.49
N TRP A 112 -6.84 -2.45 11.55
CA TRP A 112 -8.22 -2.88 11.66
C TRP A 112 -8.47 -3.71 12.92
N ASP A 113 -7.67 -4.75 13.14
CA ASP A 113 -7.80 -5.63 14.31
C ASP A 113 -7.62 -4.84 15.62
N ARG A 114 -6.69 -3.92 15.66
CA ARG A 114 -6.46 -3.03 16.82
C ARG A 114 -7.65 -2.12 17.10
N LEU A 115 -8.26 -1.53 16.06
CA LEU A 115 -9.49 -0.74 16.22
C LEU A 115 -10.65 -1.61 16.74
N LYS A 116 -10.74 -2.85 16.28
CA LYS A 116 -11.72 -3.84 16.75
C LYS A 116 -11.50 -4.19 18.22
N GLU A 117 -10.27 -4.51 18.62
CA GLU A 117 -9.91 -4.82 20.01
C GLU A 117 -10.22 -3.68 20.98
N LEU A 118 -10.05 -2.44 20.53
CA LEU A 118 -10.37 -1.23 21.29
C LEU A 118 -11.85 -0.85 21.24
N ASN A 119 -12.69 -1.62 20.56
CA ASN A 119 -14.12 -1.34 20.33
C ASN A 119 -14.37 0.01 19.63
N LEU A 120 -13.52 0.39 18.71
CA LEU A 120 -13.58 1.65 18.00
C LEU A 120 -14.23 1.55 16.60
N LEU A 121 -14.24 0.37 15.96
CA LEU A 121 -14.71 0.21 14.58
C LEU A 121 -16.12 0.73 14.35
N GLU A 122 -17.04 0.51 15.29
CA GLU A 122 -18.44 0.93 15.19
C GLU A 122 -18.62 2.46 15.30
N ASN A 123 -17.62 3.17 15.78
CA ASN A 123 -17.66 4.62 16.01
C ASN A 123 -16.52 5.37 15.33
N THR A 124 -15.85 4.73 14.39
CA THR A 124 -14.74 5.32 13.63
C THR A 124 -15.04 5.24 12.14
N ILE A 125 -14.89 6.36 11.44
CA ILE A 125 -14.85 6.36 9.98
C ILE A 125 -13.43 5.98 9.59
N LEU A 126 -13.26 4.81 8.97
CA LEU A 126 -11.97 4.39 8.39
C LEU A 126 -12.05 4.62 6.88
N ILE A 127 -11.10 5.40 6.36
CA ILE A 127 -10.96 5.67 4.94
C ILE A 127 -9.58 5.18 4.52
N ILE A 128 -9.54 4.36 3.47
CA ILE A 128 -8.31 3.88 2.85
C ILE A 128 -8.32 4.36 1.40
N ALA A 129 -7.27 5.06 0.98
CA ALA A 129 -7.12 5.55 -0.37
C ALA A 129 -5.64 5.60 -0.73
N ALA A 130 -5.31 5.61 -2.03
CA ALA A 130 -4.01 6.02 -2.51
C ALA A 130 -4.06 7.49 -2.96
N ASP A 131 -2.93 8.16 -3.02
CA ASP A 131 -2.79 9.52 -3.54
C ASP A 131 -2.63 9.53 -5.07
N HIS A 132 -2.04 8.49 -5.64
CA HIS A 132 -1.92 8.23 -7.07
C HIS A 132 -1.76 6.73 -7.34
N GLY A 133 -1.79 6.37 -8.61
CA GLY A 133 -1.44 5.04 -9.09
C GLY A 133 -0.01 5.01 -9.66
N GLU A 134 0.27 4.04 -10.54
CA GLU A 134 1.59 3.81 -11.11
C GLU A 134 1.50 3.35 -12.56
N GLU A 135 2.31 3.90 -13.46
CA GLU A 135 2.38 3.48 -14.87
C GLU A 135 3.47 2.42 -15.07
N PHE A 136 3.10 1.33 -15.73
CA PHE A 136 3.96 0.21 -16.07
C PHE A 136 4.06 0.01 -17.60
N LEU A 137 4.41 1.06 -18.32
CA LEU A 137 4.54 1.13 -19.77
C LEU A 137 3.23 1.07 -20.57
N GLU A 138 2.05 1.26 -19.95
CA GLU A 138 0.77 1.29 -20.67
C GLU A 138 0.75 2.36 -21.76
N HIS A 139 1.40 3.50 -21.52
CA HIS A 139 1.57 4.58 -22.49
C HIS A 139 3.05 4.85 -22.84
N ASN A 140 3.89 3.80 -22.78
CA ASN A 140 5.33 3.84 -23.05
C ASN A 140 6.17 4.67 -22.06
N SER A 141 5.61 4.98 -20.92
CA SER A 141 6.31 5.60 -19.78
C SER A 141 6.19 4.71 -18.55
N HIS A 142 6.88 5.06 -17.50
CA HIS A 142 6.81 4.38 -16.21
C HIS A 142 6.85 5.42 -15.11
N TRP A 143 6.48 5.00 -13.86
CA TRP A 143 6.46 5.91 -12.74
C TRP A 143 5.20 6.79 -12.72
N HIS A 144 5.19 7.85 -11.95
CA HIS A 144 4.05 8.75 -11.73
C HIS A 144 4.43 10.22 -11.83
N GLY A 145 3.43 11.14 -11.74
CA GLY A 145 3.64 12.58 -11.68
C GLY A 145 3.86 13.27 -13.04
N HIS A 146 3.69 12.57 -14.17
CA HIS A 146 3.96 13.12 -15.51
C HIS A 146 2.74 13.15 -16.44
N THR A 147 1.70 12.36 -16.16
CA THR A 147 0.45 12.31 -16.94
C THR A 147 -0.77 12.23 -16.04
N LEU A 148 -1.97 12.20 -16.65
CA LEU A 148 -3.25 12.02 -15.97
C LEU A 148 -4.02 10.84 -16.57
N TYR A 149 -3.33 9.80 -16.98
CA TYR A 149 -3.96 8.57 -17.45
C TYR A 149 -4.60 7.78 -16.28
N ASP A 150 -5.51 6.89 -16.62
CA ASP A 150 -6.29 6.14 -15.63
C ASP A 150 -5.42 5.38 -14.63
N GLU A 151 -4.33 4.78 -15.08
CA GLU A 151 -3.39 4.06 -14.21
C GLU A 151 -2.76 4.94 -13.13
N LEU A 152 -2.75 6.28 -13.31
CA LEU A 152 -2.21 7.23 -12.34
C LEU A 152 -3.27 7.90 -11.46
N ILE A 153 -4.48 8.14 -11.99
CA ILE A 153 -5.51 8.91 -11.28
C ILE A 153 -6.66 8.06 -10.74
N HIS A 154 -6.80 6.83 -11.22
CA HIS A 154 -7.85 5.92 -10.79
C HIS A 154 -7.40 5.14 -9.55
N VAL A 155 -7.46 5.79 -8.41
CA VAL A 155 -6.99 5.26 -7.12
C VAL A 155 -8.11 4.50 -6.38
N PRO A 156 -7.77 3.52 -5.53
CA PRO A 156 -8.73 2.86 -4.67
C PRO A 156 -9.29 3.83 -3.62
N LEU A 157 -10.56 3.63 -3.28
CA LEU A 157 -11.21 4.29 -2.16
C LEU A 157 -12.08 3.30 -1.41
N ILE A 158 -11.75 3.02 -0.16
CA ILE A 158 -12.52 2.17 0.73
C ILE A 158 -12.97 3.00 1.92
N ILE A 159 -14.26 2.97 2.22
CA ILE A 159 -14.83 3.68 3.37
C ILE A 159 -15.60 2.68 4.23
N HIS A 160 -15.23 2.59 5.49
CA HIS A 160 -15.93 1.80 6.50
C HIS A 160 -16.52 2.72 7.56
N TYR A 161 -17.86 2.66 7.73
CA TYR A 161 -18.58 3.32 8.81
C TYR A 161 -19.97 2.66 9.01
N PRO A 162 -20.08 1.60 9.82
CA PRO A 162 -21.29 0.80 9.96
C PRO A 162 -22.57 1.58 10.32
N PRO A 163 -22.54 2.67 11.11
CA PRO A 163 -23.73 3.43 11.41
C PRO A 163 -24.46 4.03 10.20
N LEU A 164 -23.74 4.35 9.12
CA LEU A 164 -24.29 4.95 7.91
C LEU A 164 -24.20 4.04 6.68
N ILE A 165 -23.14 3.23 6.59
CA ILE A 165 -22.86 2.39 5.44
C ILE A 165 -23.25 0.96 5.81
N ARG A 166 -24.50 0.58 5.50
CA ARG A 166 -25.03 -0.77 5.71
C ARG A 166 -25.03 -1.50 4.37
N GLY A 167 -24.18 -2.49 4.23
CA GLY A 167 -24.16 -3.35 3.04
C GLY A 167 -22.77 -3.55 2.45
N GLN A 168 -22.68 -4.44 1.48
CA GLN A 168 -21.43 -4.80 0.83
C GLN A 168 -20.85 -3.61 0.06
N ALA A 169 -19.51 -3.48 0.08
CA ALA A 169 -18.80 -2.54 -0.74
C ALA A 169 -19.12 -2.77 -2.23
N HIS A 170 -19.53 -1.72 -2.91
CA HIS A 170 -19.56 -1.73 -4.36
C HIS A 170 -18.21 -1.20 -4.83
N SER A 171 -17.34 -2.10 -5.32
CA SER A 171 -16.19 -1.71 -6.12
C SER A 171 -16.68 -1.37 -7.52
N THR A 172 -16.58 -0.12 -7.92
CA THR A 172 -16.82 0.30 -9.30
C THR A 172 -15.53 0.26 -10.13
N THR A 173 -14.46 -0.29 -9.58
CA THR A 173 -13.12 -0.23 -10.14
C THR A 173 -12.61 -1.62 -10.40
N SER A 174 -12.49 -1.99 -11.66
CA SER A 174 -11.64 -3.09 -12.06
C SER A 174 -10.19 -2.62 -11.97
N LEU A 175 -9.46 -3.04 -10.95
CA LEU A 175 -8.02 -3.14 -11.07
C LEU A 175 -7.78 -4.08 -12.26
N ARG A 176 -7.41 -3.55 -13.39
CA ARG A 176 -6.90 -4.37 -14.49
C ARG A 176 -5.49 -4.81 -14.09
N SER A 177 -5.38 -5.82 -13.23
CA SER A 177 -4.18 -6.61 -13.25
C SER A 177 -4.14 -7.31 -14.61
N SER A 178 -3.05 -7.21 -15.30
CA SER A 178 -2.79 -7.97 -16.53
C SER A 178 -2.62 -9.48 -16.25
N VAL A 179 -2.93 -9.92 -15.06
CA VAL A 179 -2.95 -11.32 -14.65
C VAL A 179 -4.38 -11.71 -14.35
N ASN A 180 -4.90 -12.64 -15.13
CA ASN A 180 -6.26 -13.19 -15.10
C ASN A 180 -6.54 -14.01 -13.84
N GLU A 181 -6.43 -13.42 -12.65
CA GLU A 181 -7.00 -14.01 -11.45
C GLU A 181 -7.33 -12.93 -10.43
N THR A 182 -8.61 -12.72 -10.22
CA THR A 182 -9.17 -11.99 -9.08
C THR A 182 -8.75 -12.67 -7.80
N VAL A 183 -7.73 -12.14 -7.13
CA VAL A 183 -7.51 -12.45 -5.73
C VAL A 183 -8.52 -11.63 -4.93
N PRO A 184 -9.47 -12.23 -4.23
CA PRO A 184 -10.42 -11.50 -3.41
C PRO A 184 -9.70 -10.99 -2.17
N TYR A 185 -9.30 -9.73 -2.19
CA TYR A 185 -8.87 -9.04 -1.00
C TYR A 185 -10.11 -8.69 -0.15
N LEU A 186 -10.03 -9.02 1.10
CA LEU A 186 -11.08 -8.98 2.09
C LEU A 186 -12.07 -10.17 2.02
N SER A 187 -11.57 -11.38 2.29
CA SER A 187 -12.42 -12.46 2.72
C SER A 187 -12.46 -12.52 4.25
N SER A 188 -13.65 -12.39 4.74
CA SER A 188 -14.20 -12.92 6.00
C SER A 188 -13.77 -12.29 7.32
N ALA A 189 -14.70 -11.62 7.94
CA ALA A 189 -15.10 -12.00 9.29
C ALA A 189 -16.58 -12.32 9.28
#